data_e5d69834c6c946cb3cb01b33b5514520
#
_entry.id   e5d69834c6c946cb3cb01b33b5514520
#
_cell.length_a   1.000
_cell.length_b   1.000
_cell.length_c   1.000
_cell.angle_alpha   90.00
_cell.angle_beta   90.00
_cell.angle_gamma   90.00
#
_symmetry.space_group_name_H-M   'P 1'
#
loop_
_entity.id
_entity.type
_entity.pdbx_description
1 polymer ?
#
loop_
_entity_poly.entity_id
_entity_poly.type
_entity_poly.pdbx_seq_one_letter_code
_entity_poly.pdbx_strand_id
1 'polypeptide(L)'
;MIIDTTYLLPLARIGVDTDLLKDIAEKRVRIRFEDIAVNEISVFELQAKAAKLRIPPRHVVEAVEAIHKTFRVEPFHKPEIIEVSFKLRKTIQDYIDCIILATAITLKEDLITEDTLIIKNRQKIKENYRINILSYKEITE
;
A
#
# COMPACT_ATOMS: atom_id res chain seq x y z
N MET A 1 -2.98 9.59 -1.00
CA MET A 1 -3.54 8.26 -1.25
C MET A 1 -2.52 7.20 -0.88
N ILE A 2 -2.91 6.22 -0.10
CA ILE A 2 -2.01 5.14 0.34
C ILE A 2 -2.22 3.94 -0.58
N ILE A 3 -1.14 3.30 -0.99
CA ILE A 3 -1.21 2.06 -1.77
C ILE A 3 -0.58 0.90 -1.00
N ASP A 4 -1.14 -0.28 -1.20
CA ASP A 4 -0.67 -1.51 -0.61
C ASP A 4 0.59 -2.03 -1.31
N THR A 5 1.32 -2.92 -0.66
CA THR A 5 2.56 -3.51 -1.16
C THR A 5 2.44 -4.14 -2.55
N THR A 6 1.31 -4.78 -2.84
CA THR A 6 1.06 -5.45 -4.13
C THR A 6 1.37 -4.55 -5.33
N TYR A 7 1.02 -3.27 -5.23
CA TYR A 7 1.22 -2.33 -6.34
C TYR A 7 2.67 -1.89 -6.52
N LEU A 8 3.53 -2.18 -5.56
CA LEU A 8 4.96 -1.88 -5.64
C LEU A 8 5.78 -3.02 -6.26
N LEU A 9 5.22 -4.23 -6.29
CA LEU A 9 5.94 -5.44 -6.75
C LEU A 9 6.51 -5.31 -8.16
N PRO A 10 5.82 -4.71 -9.14
CA PRO A 10 6.39 -4.55 -10.48
C PRO A 10 7.71 -3.77 -10.53
N LEU A 11 7.95 -2.89 -9.56
CA LEU A 11 9.22 -2.15 -9.48
C LEU A 11 10.42 -3.07 -9.27
N ALA A 12 10.20 -4.21 -8.60
CA ALA A 12 11.21 -5.25 -8.41
C ALA A 12 11.10 -6.36 -9.47
N ARG A 13 10.39 -6.09 -10.58
CA ARG A 13 10.17 -7.02 -11.68
C ARG A 13 9.37 -8.27 -11.28
N ILE A 14 8.50 -8.12 -10.29
CA ILE A 14 7.55 -9.15 -9.89
C ILE A 14 6.23 -8.82 -10.60
N GLY A 15 5.77 -9.71 -11.51
CA GLY A 15 4.55 -9.47 -12.27
C GLY A 15 3.29 -9.56 -11.41
N VAL A 16 2.36 -8.64 -11.65
CA VAL A 16 1.03 -8.62 -11.03
C VAL A 16 0.00 -8.25 -12.09
N ASP A 17 -1.24 -8.72 -11.91
CA ASP A 17 -2.34 -8.38 -12.82
C ASP A 17 -2.85 -6.96 -12.60
N THR A 18 -2.59 -6.39 -11.42
CA THR A 18 -3.06 -5.08 -11.00
C THR A 18 -1.92 -4.07 -11.04
N ASP A 19 -1.38 -3.80 -12.22
CA ASP A 19 -0.22 -2.90 -12.39
C ASP A 19 -0.66 -1.43 -12.38
N LEU A 20 -1.01 -0.95 -11.19
CA LEU A 20 -1.47 0.42 -10.97
C LEU A 20 -0.43 1.46 -11.41
N LEU A 21 0.85 1.22 -11.10
CA LEU A 21 1.90 2.20 -11.41
C LEU A 21 2.09 2.37 -12.92
N LYS A 22 1.92 1.29 -13.68
CA LYS A 22 1.93 1.35 -15.14
C LYS A 22 0.76 2.18 -15.66
N ASP A 23 -0.44 1.98 -15.10
CA ASP A 23 -1.63 2.75 -15.51
C ASP A 23 -1.48 4.23 -15.19
N ILE A 24 -0.83 4.57 -14.08
CA ILE A 24 -0.51 5.96 -13.73
C ILE A 24 0.47 6.54 -14.75
N ALA A 25 1.55 5.81 -15.05
CA ALA A 25 2.58 6.25 -16.00
C ALA A 25 2.00 6.45 -17.40
N GLU A 26 1.07 5.61 -17.81
CA GLU A 26 0.40 5.68 -19.11
C GLU A 26 -0.83 6.60 -19.12
N LYS A 27 -1.09 7.29 -18.02
CA LYS A 27 -2.20 8.24 -17.85
C LYS A 27 -3.59 7.61 -18.08
N ARG A 28 -3.74 6.34 -17.75
CA ARG A 28 -5.02 5.64 -17.83
C ARG A 28 -5.92 5.90 -16.62
N VAL A 29 -5.34 6.40 -15.54
CA VAL A 29 -6.06 6.79 -14.32
C VAL A 29 -5.73 8.22 -13.96
N ARG A 30 -6.59 8.87 -13.16
CA ARG A 30 -6.40 10.29 -12.80
C ARG A 30 -5.44 10.50 -11.64
N ILE A 31 -4.97 9.43 -11.01
CA ILE A 31 -4.01 9.49 -9.91
C ILE A 31 -2.63 9.85 -10.46
N ARG A 32 -1.90 10.72 -9.75
CA ARG A 32 -0.52 11.06 -10.09
C ARG A 32 0.43 10.45 -9.07
N PHE A 33 1.68 10.25 -9.48
CA PHE A 33 2.69 9.68 -8.56
C PHE A 33 2.88 10.53 -7.29
N GLU A 34 2.81 11.84 -7.40
CA GLU A 34 2.95 12.74 -6.25
C GLU A 34 1.78 12.67 -5.27
N ASP A 35 0.67 12.06 -5.66
CA ASP A 35 -0.50 11.86 -4.79
C ASP A 35 -0.36 10.63 -3.90
N ILE A 36 0.65 9.80 -4.13
CA ILE A 36 0.82 8.50 -3.50
C ILE A 36 1.78 8.56 -2.31
N ALA A 37 1.39 7.90 -1.24
CA ALA A 37 2.26 7.61 -0.12
C ALA A 37 2.24 6.11 0.16
N VAL A 38 3.33 5.61 0.73
CA VAL A 38 3.45 4.22 1.16
C VAL A 38 3.97 4.19 2.59
N ASN A 39 3.63 3.16 3.34
CA ASN A 39 4.29 2.93 4.61
C ASN A 39 5.61 2.19 4.36
N GLU A 40 6.65 2.50 5.11
CA GLU A 40 7.94 1.84 4.95
C GLU A 40 7.88 0.33 5.21
N ILE A 41 6.83 -0.16 5.92
CA ILE A 41 6.63 -1.60 6.10
C ILE A 41 6.38 -2.29 4.74
N SER A 42 5.77 -1.58 3.79
CA SER A 42 5.58 -2.10 2.43
C SER A 42 6.92 -2.26 1.71
N VAL A 43 7.88 -1.38 1.98
CA VAL A 43 9.23 -1.50 1.42
C VAL A 43 9.92 -2.74 1.98
N PHE A 44 9.74 -3.03 3.26
CA PHE A 44 10.25 -4.26 3.87
C PHE A 44 9.56 -5.50 3.29
N GLU A 45 8.25 -5.47 3.17
CA GLU A 45 7.47 -6.60 2.65
C GLU A 45 7.85 -6.92 1.19
N LEU A 46 8.09 -5.89 0.38
CA LEU A 46 8.62 -6.04 -0.97
C LEU A 46 9.95 -6.80 -0.97
N GLN A 47 10.86 -6.42 -0.09
CA GLN A 47 12.17 -7.07 0.04
C GLN A 47 12.02 -8.54 0.44
N ALA A 48 11.19 -8.82 1.44
CA ALA A 48 10.96 -10.17 1.93
C ALA A 48 10.38 -11.07 0.82
N LYS A 49 9.42 -10.55 0.06
CA LYS A 49 8.80 -11.28 -1.04
C LYS A 49 9.79 -11.52 -2.19
N ALA A 50 10.58 -10.51 -2.53
CA ALA A 50 11.60 -10.61 -3.55
C ALA A 50 12.68 -11.66 -3.15
N ALA A 51 13.07 -11.68 -1.88
CA ALA A 51 14.02 -12.67 -1.37
C ALA A 51 13.45 -14.08 -1.50
N LYS A 52 12.18 -14.26 -1.15
CA LYS A 52 11.50 -15.57 -1.29
C LYS A 52 11.45 -16.04 -2.75
N LEU A 53 11.23 -15.12 -3.68
CA LEU A 53 11.18 -15.42 -5.11
C LEU A 53 12.56 -15.43 -5.78
N ARG A 54 13.63 -15.21 -5.00
CA ARG A 54 15.02 -15.19 -5.50
C ARG A 54 15.26 -14.14 -6.59
N ILE A 55 14.60 -12.99 -6.48
CA ILE A 55 14.86 -11.86 -7.34
C ILE A 55 16.28 -11.35 -7.12
N PRO A 56 17.05 -11.04 -8.17
CA PRO A 56 18.40 -10.50 -7.99
C PRO A 56 18.40 -9.25 -7.11
N PRO A 57 19.31 -9.17 -6.13
CA PRO A 57 19.35 -8.04 -5.18
C PRO A 57 19.38 -6.67 -5.84
N ARG A 58 20.06 -6.51 -6.98
CA ARG A 58 20.12 -5.24 -7.70
C ARG A 58 18.76 -4.71 -8.12
N HIS A 59 17.84 -5.61 -8.50
CA HIS A 59 16.47 -5.22 -8.87
C HIS A 59 15.69 -4.71 -7.66
N VAL A 60 15.94 -5.31 -6.51
CA VAL A 60 15.31 -4.91 -5.26
C VAL A 60 15.85 -3.55 -4.81
N VAL A 61 17.15 -3.34 -4.87
CA VAL A 61 17.78 -2.05 -4.54
C VAL A 61 17.22 -0.95 -5.45
N GLU A 62 17.16 -1.18 -6.76
CA GLU A 62 16.59 -0.23 -7.71
C GLU A 62 15.13 0.10 -7.39
N ALA A 63 14.33 -0.92 -7.01
CA ALA A 63 12.93 -0.72 -6.63
C ALA A 63 12.82 0.15 -5.38
N VAL A 64 13.61 -0.12 -4.36
CA VAL A 64 13.61 0.67 -3.12
C VAL A 64 14.01 2.13 -3.38
N GLU A 65 15.05 2.34 -4.18
CA GLU A 65 15.47 3.69 -4.57
C GLU A 65 14.35 4.43 -5.34
N ALA A 66 13.68 3.74 -6.26
CA ALA A 66 12.58 4.32 -7.03
C ALA A 66 11.42 4.73 -6.10
N ILE A 67 11.10 3.90 -5.13
CA ILE A 67 10.04 4.19 -4.15
C ILE A 67 10.37 5.47 -3.38
N HIS A 68 11.57 5.59 -2.85
CA HIS A 68 11.99 6.75 -2.06
C HIS A 68 12.08 8.04 -2.88
N LYS A 69 12.40 7.94 -4.17
CA LYS A 69 12.44 9.10 -5.07
C LYS A 69 11.06 9.57 -5.52
N THR A 70 10.11 8.63 -5.63
CA THR A 70 8.83 8.88 -6.29
C THR A 70 7.69 9.15 -5.31
N PHE A 71 7.67 8.47 -4.17
CA PHE A 71 6.54 8.49 -3.24
C PHE A 71 6.94 9.08 -1.88
N ARG A 72 5.92 9.62 -1.18
CA ARG A 72 6.08 9.90 0.25
C ARG A 72 6.15 8.55 0.98
N VAL A 73 7.15 8.38 1.84
CA VAL A 73 7.32 7.17 2.63
C VAL A 73 7.09 7.50 4.09
N GLU A 74 6.08 6.89 4.69
CA GLU A 74 5.70 7.10 6.07
C GLU A 74 6.27 5.99 6.95
N PRO A 75 6.83 6.32 8.13
CA PRO A 75 7.37 5.30 9.02
C PRO A 75 6.26 4.49 9.70
N PHE A 76 6.53 3.23 9.99
CA PHE A 76 5.57 2.38 10.69
C PHE A 76 5.56 2.58 12.21
N HIS A 77 6.53 3.30 12.75
CA HIS A 77 6.72 3.44 14.21
C HIS A 77 6.11 4.72 14.81
N LYS A 78 5.34 5.49 14.05
CA LYS A 78 4.63 6.65 14.60
C LYS A 78 3.63 6.19 15.66
N PRO A 79 3.56 6.87 16.84
CA PRO A 79 2.64 6.47 17.90
C PRO A 79 1.18 6.32 17.45
N GLU A 80 0.67 7.24 16.62
CA GLU A 80 -0.70 7.21 16.13
C GLU A 80 -0.94 5.97 15.26
N ILE A 81 0.03 5.60 14.43
CA ILE A 81 -0.07 4.40 13.58
C ILE A 81 -0.08 3.15 14.42
N ILE A 82 0.77 3.08 15.45
CA ILE A 82 0.81 1.94 16.37
C ILE A 82 -0.53 1.78 17.10
N GLU A 83 -1.05 2.86 17.65
CA GLU A 83 -2.31 2.83 18.40
C GLU A 83 -3.49 2.37 17.52
N VAL A 84 -3.61 2.92 16.32
CA VAL A 84 -4.66 2.53 15.38
C VAL A 84 -4.47 1.08 14.91
N SER A 85 -3.23 0.68 14.64
CA SER A 85 -2.94 -0.70 14.23
C SER A 85 -3.39 -1.71 15.27
N PHE A 86 -3.18 -1.43 16.55
CA PHE A 86 -3.61 -2.30 17.64
C PHE A 86 -5.14 -2.40 17.73
N LYS A 87 -5.85 -1.30 17.48
CA LYS A 87 -7.31 -1.32 17.41
C LYS A 87 -7.80 -2.16 16.23
N LEU A 88 -7.18 -2.00 15.07
CA LEU A 88 -7.53 -2.74 13.85
C LEU A 88 -7.25 -4.23 13.98
N ARG A 89 -6.25 -4.61 14.78
CA ARG A 89 -5.86 -6.01 14.98
C ARG A 89 -6.98 -6.88 15.53
N LYS A 90 -7.98 -6.27 16.16
CA LYS A 90 -9.17 -6.98 16.65
C LYS A 90 -10.02 -7.55 15.51
N THR A 91 -9.96 -6.95 14.34
CA THR A 91 -10.74 -7.34 13.17
C THR A 91 -9.87 -7.88 12.05
N ILE A 92 -8.68 -7.32 11.85
CA ILE A 92 -7.75 -7.68 10.78
C ILE A 92 -6.58 -8.43 11.40
N GLN A 93 -6.38 -9.68 11.01
CA GLN A 93 -5.40 -10.56 11.66
C GLN A 93 -3.95 -10.26 11.28
N ASP A 94 -3.69 -9.87 10.04
CA ASP A 94 -2.34 -9.57 9.58
C ASP A 94 -1.93 -8.17 10.07
N TYR A 95 -0.89 -8.12 10.90
CA TYR A 95 -0.44 -6.85 11.48
C TYR A 95 0.14 -5.88 10.44
N ILE A 96 0.78 -6.40 9.38
CA ILE A 96 1.28 -5.55 8.30
C ILE A 96 0.12 -4.84 7.63
N ASP A 97 -0.98 -5.53 7.36
CA ASP A 97 -2.20 -4.94 6.81
C ASP A 97 -2.79 -3.90 7.75
N CYS A 98 -2.73 -4.16 9.07
CA CYS A 98 -3.15 -3.17 10.07
C CYS A 98 -2.31 -1.89 9.98
N ILE A 99 -1.01 -2.00 9.83
CA ILE A 99 -0.10 -0.85 9.70
C ILE A 99 -0.43 -0.04 8.45
N ILE A 100 -0.63 -0.70 7.32
CA ILE A 100 -0.94 -0.03 6.05
C ILE A 100 -2.27 0.72 6.16
N LEU A 101 -3.30 0.05 6.66
CA LEU A 101 -4.61 0.68 6.88
C LEU A 101 -4.53 1.81 7.91
N ALA A 102 -3.81 1.60 9.01
CA ALA A 102 -3.62 2.62 10.03
C ALA A 102 -2.92 3.86 9.48
N THR A 103 -2.00 3.68 8.54
CA THR A 103 -1.33 4.80 7.85
C THR A 103 -2.35 5.66 7.11
N ALA A 104 -3.24 5.02 6.36
CA ALA A 104 -4.30 5.73 5.64
C ALA A 104 -5.22 6.48 6.61
N ILE A 105 -5.64 5.82 7.68
CA ILE A 105 -6.51 6.42 8.70
C ILE A 105 -5.84 7.63 9.36
N THR A 106 -4.59 7.48 9.78
CA THR A 106 -3.83 8.53 10.46
C THR A 106 -3.61 9.76 9.57
N LEU A 107 -3.31 9.55 8.31
CA LEU A 107 -3.11 10.61 7.33
C LEU A 107 -4.42 11.13 6.73
N LYS A 108 -5.54 10.50 7.03
CA LYS A 108 -6.86 10.82 6.46
C LYS A 108 -6.83 10.77 4.93
N GLU A 109 -6.20 9.75 4.40
CA GLU A 109 -6.12 9.49 2.96
C GLU A 109 -6.80 8.17 2.63
N ASP A 110 -7.28 8.05 1.40
CA ASP A 110 -7.88 6.81 0.94
C ASP A 110 -6.82 5.73 0.74
N LEU A 111 -7.23 4.48 0.83
CA LEU A 111 -6.36 3.32 0.63
C LEU A 111 -6.78 2.56 -0.61
N ILE A 112 -5.80 2.23 -1.44
CA ILE A 112 -5.98 1.31 -2.57
C ILE A 112 -5.39 -0.04 -2.17
N THR A 113 -6.20 -1.07 -2.19
CA THR A 113 -5.79 -2.42 -1.78
C THR A 113 -6.58 -3.49 -2.51
N GLU A 114 -5.99 -4.68 -2.63
CA GLU A 114 -6.68 -5.89 -3.09
C GLU A 114 -6.99 -6.84 -1.94
N ASP A 115 -6.67 -6.47 -0.70
CA ASP A 115 -6.90 -7.32 0.46
C ASP A 115 -8.40 -7.53 0.69
N THR A 116 -8.83 -8.79 0.59
CA THR A 116 -10.26 -9.13 0.67
C THR A 116 -10.88 -8.82 2.02
N LEU A 117 -10.13 -8.98 3.11
CA LEU A 117 -10.63 -8.72 4.46
C LEU A 117 -10.82 -7.22 4.70
N ILE A 118 -9.88 -6.40 4.23
CA ILE A 118 -10.00 -4.94 4.33
C ILE A 118 -11.18 -4.46 3.49
N ILE A 119 -11.30 -4.92 2.25
CA ILE A 119 -12.40 -4.56 1.35
C ILE A 119 -13.75 -4.98 1.96
N LYS A 120 -13.82 -6.17 2.53
CA LYS A 120 -15.04 -6.66 3.19
C LYS A 120 -15.49 -5.75 4.34
N ASN A 121 -14.56 -5.13 5.04
CA ASN A 121 -14.84 -4.25 6.17
C ASN A 121 -14.89 -2.76 5.80
N ARG A 122 -14.86 -2.42 4.52
CA ARG A 122 -14.73 -1.03 4.07
C ARG A 122 -15.84 -0.09 4.52
N GLN A 123 -17.06 -0.58 4.63
CA GLN A 123 -18.18 0.24 5.10
C GLN A 123 -17.99 0.66 6.56
N LYS A 124 -17.61 -0.30 7.40
CA LYS A 124 -17.31 -0.06 8.82
C LYS A 124 -16.12 0.89 8.99
N ILE A 125 -15.10 0.72 8.17
CA ILE A 125 -13.92 1.59 8.17
C ILE A 125 -14.32 3.01 7.79
N LYS A 126 -15.15 3.18 6.76
CA LYS A 126 -15.63 4.49 6.33
C LYS A 126 -16.45 5.17 7.42
N GLU A 127 -17.34 4.44 8.08
CA GLU A 127 -18.16 4.97 9.16
C GLU A 127 -17.32 5.42 10.36
N ASN A 128 -16.32 4.63 10.74
CA ASN A 128 -15.50 4.90 11.91
C ASN A 128 -14.38 5.90 11.67
N TYR A 129 -13.79 5.91 10.47
CA TYR A 129 -12.57 6.67 10.18
C TYR A 129 -12.67 7.64 9.01
N ARG A 130 -13.77 7.60 8.26
CA ARG A 130 -14.06 8.53 7.17
C ARG A 130 -13.05 8.51 6.03
N ILE A 131 -12.47 7.35 5.75
CA ILE A 131 -11.65 7.13 4.56
C ILE A 131 -12.32 6.12 3.64
N ASN A 132 -11.97 6.15 2.36
CA ASN A 132 -12.46 5.18 1.38
C ASN A 132 -11.43 4.09 1.16
N ILE A 133 -11.92 2.86 0.98
CA ILE A 133 -11.10 1.72 0.57
C ILE A 133 -11.49 1.39 -0.87
N LEU A 134 -10.52 1.43 -1.77
CA LEU A 134 -10.74 1.24 -3.20
C LEU A 134 -9.91 0.07 -3.72
N SER A 135 -10.49 -0.71 -4.62
CA SER A 135 -9.76 -1.74 -5.34
C SER A 135 -9.21 -1.18 -6.66
N TYR A 136 -8.25 -1.87 -7.23
CA TYR A 136 -7.70 -1.54 -8.54
C TYR A 136 -8.80 -1.42 -9.60
N LYS A 137 -9.72 -2.38 -9.60
CA LYS A 137 -10.83 -2.40 -10.56
C LYS A 137 -11.69 -1.15 -10.47
N GLU A 138 -11.99 -0.69 -9.27
CA GLU A 138 -12.81 0.52 -9.07
C GLU A 138 -12.12 1.80 -9.56
N ILE A 139 -10.80 1.81 -9.60
CA ILE A 139 -10.03 2.96 -10.05
C ILE A 139 -9.87 2.98 -11.57
N THR A 140 -9.76 1.81 -12.19
CA THR A 140 -9.50 1.68 -13.63
C THR A 140 -10.76 1.62 -14.49
N GLU A 141 -11.92 1.49 -13.89
CA GLU A 141 -13.19 1.52 -14.61
C GLU A 141 -13.79 2.91 -14.76
#